data_f919a5dc85b2d0507bc9199de99465b3
#
_entry.id   f919a5dc85b2d0507bc9199de99465b3
#
_cell.length_a   1.000
_cell.length_b   1.000
_cell.length_c   1.000
_cell.angle_alpha   90.00
_cell.angle_beta   90.00
_cell.angle_gamma   90.00
#
_symmetry.space_group_name_H-M   'P 1'
#
loop_
_entity.id
_entity.type
_entity.pdbx_description
1 polymer ?
#
loop_
_entity_poly.entity_id
_entity_poly.type
_entity_poly.pdbx_seq_one_letter_code
_entity_poly.pdbx_strand_id
1 'polypeptide(L)'
;TEKKDEKIFVRIEISDTGCGISEKDLNVIFDRFYQSEPIPGVTGSGIGLHMVKEYVSLHNGKIEVHSKIGVGTTFLIYIPSDLKGDDSESKIPAMSPDVEEKVVYSDRKTILIVEDNVEFRRFLVEQLIGQFNILEAGDGAEGEEVAIHKSPDLIISDMMMPKVDGLEMCVRIKNNIQTSHIPIILLTARISDEARIESYKAGADSYISKPFNYDILLTRINMLLEQQEKRKEIFHKEIEISPQNITITSLDEEFVEKALRLVEENMENPEFSVNNLCDDLGMSRSQLYRKFESITGLTPNDFIRSVRLKRAAQLLRGSSYNISEISDRVGFNSIKYFNKYFKEEFGFTPTQYRSNGSGETK
;
A
#
# COMPACT_ATOMS: atom_id res chain seq x y z
N THR A 1 34.83 -22.65 2.22
CA THR A 1 34.33 -23.00 0.85
C THR A 1 34.77 -24.40 0.52
N GLU A 2 33.86 -25.26 0.17
CA GLU A 2 34.12 -26.63 -0.29
C GLU A 2 33.83 -26.71 -1.80
N LYS A 3 34.70 -27.41 -2.57
CA LYS A 3 34.46 -27.72 -3.98
C LYS A 3 33.82 -29.11 -4.10
N LYS A 4 32.63 -29.18 -4.68
CA LYS A 4 31.99 -30.44 -5.06
C LYS A 4 31.46 -30.28 -6.48
N ASP A 5 31.90 -31.14 -7.42
CA ASP A 5 31.48 -31.15 -8.81
C ASP A 5 31.59 -29.80 -9.55
N GLU A 6 32.77 -29.14 -9.52
CA GLU A 6 33.07 -27.84 -10.12
C GLU A 6 32.26 -26.63 -9.59
N LYS A 7 31.36 -26.82 -8.64
CA LYS A 7 30.62 -25.72 -7.98
C LYS A 7 31.29 -25.37 -6.65
N ILE A 8 31.39 -24.07 -6.39
CA ILE A 8 31.86 -23.55 -5.10
C ILE A 8 30.62 -23.39 -4.21
N PHE A 9 30.72 -23.88 -2.97
CA PHE A 9 29.68 -23.72 -1.95
C PHE A 9 30.21 -22.94 -0.76
N VAL A 10 29.39 -22.03 -0.25
CA VAL A 10 29.58 -21.46 1.09
C VAL A 10 29.00 -22.47 2.08
N ARG A 11 29.84 -22.99 3.00
CA ARG A 11 29.40 -23.83 4.11
C ARG A 11 29.24 -22.98 5.35
N ILE A 12 28.07 -23.03 5.95
CA ILE A 12 27.74 -22.39 7.23
C ILE A 12 27.52 -23.53 8.23
N GLU A 13 28.18 -23.47 9.35
CA GLU A 13 28.07 -24.46 10.44
C GLU A 13 27.59 -23.76 11.71
N ILE A 14 26.47 -24.25 12.26
CA ILE A 14 25.86 -23.74 13.49
C ILE A 14 25.75 -24.91 14.47
N SER A 15 26.44 -24.81 15.59
CA SER A 15 26.49 -25.87 16.62
C SER A 15 26.03 -25.32 17.97
N ASP A 16 25.24 -26.12 18.68
CA ASP A 16 24.85 -25.88 20.06
C ASP A 16 25.28 -27.09 20.99
N THR A 17 25.29 -26.85 22.27
CA THR A 17 25.53 -27.88 23.32
C THR A 17 24.25 -28.16 24.10
N GLY A 18 23.11 -28.09 23.45
CA GLY A 18 21.78 -28.30 24.04
C GLY A 18 21.43 -29.77 24.30
N CYS A 19 20.16 -30.05 24.51
CA CYS A 19 19.65 -31.38 24.81
C CYS A 19 19.80 -32.39 23.64
N GLY A 20 20.11 -31.92 22.46
CA GLY A 20 20.14 -32.74 21.23
C GLY A 20 18.77 -33.17 20.76
N ILE A 21 18.75 -33.85 19.60
CA ILE A 21 17.55 -34.31 18.90
C ILE A 21 17.60 -35.82 18.76
N SER A 22 16.47 -36.49 18.95
CA SER A 22 16.40 -37.94 18.80
C SER A 22 16.50 -38.37 17.32
N GLU A 23 17.05 -39.58 17.06
CA GLU A 23 17.15 -40.11 15.69
C GLU A 23 15.79 -40.19 14.99
N LYS A 24 14.72 -40.41 15.74
CA LYS A 24 13.34 -40.47 15.20
C LYS A 24 12.89 -39.10 14.72
N ASP A 25 13.30 -38.05 15.42
CA ASP A 25 12.87 -36.68 15.15
C ASP A 25 13.70 -36.04 14.04
N LEU A 26 14.95 -36.46 13.82
CA LEU A 26 15.87 -35.90 12.80
C LEU A 26 15.25 -35.85 11.40
N ASN A 27 14.38 -36.81 11.06
CA ASN A 27 13.75 -36.87 9.77
C ASN A 27 12.56 -35.91 9.59
N VAL A 28 11.97 -35.47 10.70
CA VAL A 28 10.71 -34.69 10.74
C VAL A 28 10.85 -33.28 11.32
N ILE A 29 12.04 -32.91 11.86
CA ILE A 29 12.28 -31.58 12.45
C ILE A 29 12.09 -30.43 11.45
N PHE A 30 12.17 -30.72 10.15
CA PHE A 30 11.94 -29.77 9.07
C PHE A 30 10.51 -29.75 8.58
N ASP A 31 9.64 -30.62 9.13
CA ASP A 31 8.23 -30.65 8.75
C ASP A 31 7.51 -29.48 9.40
N ARG A 32 6.53 -28.94 8.68
CA ARG A 32 5.75 -27.79 9.11
C ARG A 32 4.95 -28.13 10.37
N PHE A 33 5.06 -27.28 11.40
CA PHE A 33 4.41 -27.43 12.71
C PHE A 33 4.91 -28.58 13.57
N TYR A 34 5.99 -29.26 13.17
CA TYR A 34 6.57 -30.29 13.99
C TYR A 34 7.19 -29.69 15.25
N GLN A 35 6.88 -30.29 16.39
CA GLN A 35 7.48 -30.00 17.70
C GLN A 35 7.77 -31.34 18.38
N SER A 36 8.98 -31.52 18.90
CA SER A 36 9.26 -32.60 19.84
C SER A 36 8.44 -32.40 21.12
N GLU A 37 8.37 -33.41 22.01
CA GLU A 37 7.56 -33.37 23.23
C GLU A 37 7.64 -32.01 23.94
N PRO A 38 6.50 -31.44 24.41
CA PRO A 38 6.47 -30.11 24.99
C PRO A 38 7.34 -29.99 26.23
N ILE A 39 8.36 -29.13 26.21
CA ILE A 39 9.13 -28.75 27.40
C ILE A 39 8.30 -27.66 28.10
N PRO A 40 7.96 -27.82 29.40
CA PRO A 40 7.21 -26.79 30.12
C PRO A 40 7.91 -25.43 30.07
N GLY A 41 7.23 -24.40 29.54
CA GLY A 41 7.74 -23.03 29.48
C GLY A 41 8.41 -22.63 28.18
N VAL A 42 8.53 -23.50 27.17
CA VAL A 42 9.06 -23.16 25.85
C VAL A 42 7.96 -23.35 24.79
N THR A 43 7.41 -22.26 24.29
CA THR A 43 6.45 -22.26 23.18
C THR A 43 7.18 -21.93 21.88
N GLY A 44 7.46 -22.94 21.07
CA GLY A 44 7.95 -22.77 19.70
C GLY A 44 6.77 -22.88 18.71
N SER A 45 6.82 -22.22 17.57
CA SER A 45 5.78 -22.34 16.53
C SER A 45 5.91 -23.59 15.65
N GLY A 46 7.02 -24.31 15.73
CA GLY A 46 7.35 -25.44 14.83
C GLY A 46 7.54 -25.03 13.37
N ILE A 47 7.72 -23.76 13.07
CA ILE A 47 7.84 -23.22 11.72
C ILE A 47 9.28 -22.85 11.36
N GLY A 48 10.11 -22.49 12.34
CA GLY A 48 11.45 -21.95 12.12
C GLY A 48 12.36 -22.85 11.28
N LEU A 49 12.52 -24.13 11.62
CA LEU A 49 13.37 -25.06 10.87
C LEU A 49 12.79 -25.40 9.48
N HIS A 50 11.48 -25.45 9.35
CA HIS A 50 10.83 -25.57 8.06
C HIS A 50 11.19 -24.39 7.16
N MET A 51 11.09 -23.16 7.65
CA MET A 51 11.47 -21.95 6.89
C MET A 51 12.94 -21.97 6.49
N VAL A 52 13.84 -22.36 7.39
CA VAL A 52 15.27 -22.48 7.06
C VAL A 52 15.48 -23.45 5.90
N LYS A 53 14.83 -24.61 5.91
CA LYS A 53 14.91 -25.59 4.82
C LYS A 53 14.39 -25.03 3.49
N GLU A 54 13.24 -24.31 3.50
CA GLU A 54 12.68 -23.67 2.33
C GLU A 54 13.60 -22.58 1.77
N TYR A 55 14.15 -21.70 2.61
CA TYR A 55 15.12 -20.67 2.18
C TYR A 55 16.38 -21.27 1.60
N VAL A 56 16.94 -22.29 2.24
CA VAL A 56 18.12 -23.00 1.71
C VAL A 56 17.80 -23.63 0.34
N SER A 57 16.61 -24.20 0.18
CA SER A 57 16.15 -24.78 -1.07
C SER A 57 15.94 -23.73 -2.17
N LEU A 58 15.38 -22.56 -1.84
CA LEU A 58 15.24 -21.42 -2.77
C LEU A 58 16.58 -20.92 -3.31
N HIS A 59 17.63 -21.02 -2.50
CA HIS A 59 19.01 -20.73 -2.92
C HIS A 59 19.71 -21.91 -3.59
N ASN A 60 19.00 -22.96 -4.01
CA ASN A 60 19.57 -24.20 -4.54
C ASN A 60 20.62 -24.82 -3.61
N GLY A 61 20.48 -24.57 -2.32
CA GLY A 61 21.36 -25.05 -1.26
C GLY A 61 20.93 -26.39 -0.69
N LYS A 62 21.70 -26.89 0.28
CA LYS A 62 21.43 -28.11 1.02
C LYS A 62 21.62 -27.85 2.51
N ILE A 63 20.72 -28.40 3.35
CA ILE A 63 20.86 -28.41 4.82
C ILE A 63 21.01 -29.84 5.32
N GLU A 64 21.93 -30.05 6.24
CA GLU A 64 22.16 -31.31 6.93
C GLU A 64 22.13 -31.06 8.46
N VAL A 65 21.71 -32.04 9.22
CA VAL A 65 21.67 -31.98 10.70
C VAL A 65 22.35 -33.18 11.28
N HIS A 66 23.22 -32.94 12.27
CA HIS A 66 23.87 -33.95 13.08
C HIS A 66 23.56 -33.65 14.53
N SER A 67 22.93 -34.59 15.24
CA SER A 67 22.56 -34.38 16.64
C SER A 67 22.73 -35.66 17.44
N LYS A 68 23.05 -35.49 18.72
CA LYS A 68 23.12 -36.59 19.70
C LYS A 68 22.52 -36.08 21.02
N ILE A 69 21.56 -36.84 21.54
CA ILE A 69 20.92 -36.55 22.83
C ILE A 69 21.94 -36.36 23.92
N GLY A 70 21.84 -35.28 24.70
CA GLY A 70 22.72 -34.92 25.79
C GLY A 70 24.06 -34.33 25.35
N VAL A 71 24.34 -34.16 24.06
CA VAL A 71 25.58 -33.59 23.54
C VAL A 71 25.35 -32.27 22.83
N GLY A 72 24.29 -32.17 22.03
CA GLY A 72 23.95 -30.97 21.25
C GLY A 72 23.59 -31.27 19.81
N THR A 73 23.41 -30.20 19.02
CA THR A 73 23.03 -30.28 17.60
C THR A 73 23.94 -29.42 16.73
N THR A 74 24.26 -29.89 15.53
CA THR A 74 25.02 -29.17 14.51
C THR A 74 24.22 -29.14 13.20
N PHE A 75 23.95 -27.97 12.71
CA PHE A 75 23.35 -27.73 11.37
C PHE A 75 24.46 -27.34 10.39
N LEU A 76 24.47 -27.98 9.24
CA LEU A 76 25.38 -27.67 8.13
C LEU A 76 24.56 -27.19 6.94
N ILE A 77 24.79 -25.96 6.52
CA ILE A 77 24.09 -25.35 5.39
C ILE A 77 25.09 -25.12 4.26
N TYR A 78 24.77 -25.58 3.06
CA TYR A 78 25.58 -25.41 1.86
C TYR A 78 24.81 -24.58 0.85
N ILE A 79 25.33 -23.40 0.48
CA ILE A 79 24.71 -22.49 -0.51
C ILE A 79 25.67 -22.38 -1.70
N PRO A 80 25.22 -22.60 -2.96
CA PRO A 80 26.05 -22.39 -4.13
C PRO A 80 26.50 -20.95 -4.19
N SER A 81 27.79 -20.73 -4.48
CA SER A 81 28.38 -19.39 -4.63
C SER A 81 28.76 -19.19 -6.09
N ASP A 82 28.06 -18.27 -6.78
CA ASP A 82 28.40 -17.82 -8.13
C ASP A 82 29.42 -16.66 -8.10
N LEU A 83 30.32 -16.65 -7.11
CA LEU A 83 31.35 -15.63 -6.99
C LEU A 83 32.29 -15.65 -8.22
N LYS A 84 31.92 -14.93 -9.27
CA LYS A 84 32.89 -14.29 -10.15
C LYS A 84 33.45 -13.14 -9.35
N GLY A 85 34.71 -13.24 -8.93
CA GLY A 85 35.38 -12.23 -8.14
C GLY A 85 35.36 -10.90 -8.89
N ASP A 86 34.68 -9.94 -8.31
CA ASP A 86 34.89 -8.53 -8.57
C ASP A 86 35.39 -7.95 -7.24
N ASP A 87 36.72 -7.76 -7.16
CA ASP A 87 37.38 -7.08 -6.06
C ASP A 87 37.07 -5.59 -6.14
N SER A 88 35.87 -5.21 -5.73
CA SER A 88 35.54 -3.82 -5.42
C SER A 88 35.16 -3.72 -3.95
N GLU A 89 36.12 -3.29 -3.13
CA GLU A 89 35.90 -2.82 -1.79
C GLU A 89 34.79 -1.77 -1.77
N SER A 90 33.58 -2.16 -1.43
CA SER A 90 32.50 -1.23 -1.16
C SER A 90 32.77 -0.50 0.15
N LYS A 91 33.43 0.65 0.07
CA LYS A 91 33.44 1.61 1.17
C LYS A 91 32.01 2.05 1.45
N ILE A 92 31.50 1.68 2.60
CA ILE A 92 30.28 2.21 3.18
C ILE A 92 30.51 3.71 3.42
N PRO A 93 29.78 4.63 2.78
CA PRO A 93 29.86 6.05 3.12
C PRO A 93 29.25 6.26 4.51
N ALA A 94 30.01 6.82 5.45
CA ALA A 94 29.50 7.32 6.70
C ALA A 94 28.47 8.44 6.39
N MET A 95 27.23 8.25 6.81
CA MET A 95 26.18 9.27 6.74
C MET A 95 26.55 10.42 7.68
N SER A 96 26.82 11.60 7.10
CA SER A 96 26.83 12.86 7.82
C SER A 96 25.38 13.30 8.09
N PRO A 97 25.05 13.83 9.27
CA PRO A 97 23.76 14.43 9.53
C PRO A 97 23.78 15.85 8.94
N ASP A 98 22.80 16.18 8.14
CA ASP A 98 22.38 17.45 7.57
C ASP A 98 22.34 17.44 6.03
N VAL A 99 21.26 16.84 5.53
CA VAL A 99 20.77 17.17 4.19
C VAL A 99 19.28 17.47 4.33
N GLU A 100 18.92 18.76 4.18
CA GLU A 100 17.54 19.16 3.91
C GLU A 100 17.01 18.31 2.74
N GLU A 101 16.00 17.46 3.05
CA GLU A 101 15.31 16.66 2.05
C GLU A 101 14.62 17.56 1.02
N LYS A 102 15.29 17.79 -0.09
CA LYS A 102 14.58 18.09 -1.34
C LYS A 102 13.76 16.86 -1.67
N VAL A 103 12.45 16.93 -1.43
CA VAL A 103 11.49 15.92 -1.87
C VAL A 103 11.58 15.85 -3.40
N VAL A 104 12.37 14.92 -3.90
CA VAL A 104 12.32 14.50 -5.29
C VAL A 104 11.06 13.64 -5.38
N TYR A 105 10.00 14.17 -5.97
CA TYR A 105 8.83 13.41 -6.36
C TYR A 105 9.28 12.35 -7.39
N SER A 106 9.69 11.21 -6.90
CA SER A 106 9.85 10.03 -7.74
C SER A 106 8.44 9.55 -8.06
N ASP A 107 8.19 9.20 -9.32
CA ASP A 107 6.91 8.71 -9.86
C ASP A 107 6.50 7.34 -9.25
N ARG A 108 7.24 6.90 -8.21
CA ARG A 108 7.07 5.60 -7.55
C ARG A 108 6.08 5.69 -6.40
N LYS A 109 5.19 4.69 -6.32
CA LYS A 109 4.27 4.51 -5.21
C LYS A 109 5.01 4.30 -3.89
N THR A 110 4.46 4.80 -2.80
CA THR A 110 5.03 4.73 -1.45
C THR A 110 4.32 3.67 -0.62
N ILE A 111 5.07 2.71 -0.09
CA ILE A 111 4.56 1.64 0.76
C ILE A 111 5.09 1.83 2.18
N LEU A 112 4.20 1.77 3.16
CA LEU A 112 4.56 1.71 4.58
C LEU A 112 4.62 0.24 5.03
N ILE A 113 5.76 -0.17 5.58
CA ILE A 113 5.98 -1.49 6.18
C ILE A 113 5.97 -1.33 7.69
N VAL A 114 5.05 -2.04 8.37
CA VAL A 114 4.90 -2.03 9.83
C VAL A 114 5.18 -3.44 10.36
N GLU A 115 6.31 -3.62 11.02
CA GLU A 115 6.79 -4.94 11.47
C GLU A 115 7.75 -4.73 12.66
N ASP A 116 7.55 -5.41 13.76
CA ASP A 116 8.37 -5.27 14.96
C ASP A 116 9.69 -6.04 14.86
N ASN A 117 9.72 -7.13 14.09
CA ASN A 117 10.95 -7.88 13.83
C ASN A 117 11.83 -7.11 12.82
N VAL A 118 12.94 -6.54 13.32
CA VAL A 118 13.87 -5.72 12.54
C VAL A 118 14.46 -6.47 11.33
N GLU A 119 14.77 -7.77 11.48
CA GLU A 119 15.36 -8.57 10.40
C GLU A 119 14.33 -8.84 9.29
N PHE A 120 13.11 -9.18 9.67
CA PHE A 120 12.05 -9.43 8.71
C PHE A 120 11.58 -8.12 8.01
N ARG A 121 11.51 -7.02 8.76
CA ARG A 121 11.26 -5.69 8.18
C ARG A 121 12.31 -5.32 7.15
N ARG A 122 13.61 -5.46 7.48
CA ARG A 122 14.72 -5.22 6.54
C ARG A 122 14.62 -6.09 5.30
N PHE A 123 14.31 -7.38 5.46
CA PHE A 123 14.09 -8.28 4.34
C PHE A 123 12.99 -7.76 3.39
N LEU A 124 11.83 -7.35 3.92
CA LEU A 124 10.74 -6.78 3.09
C LEU A 124 11.18 -5.50 2.38
N VAL A 125 11.90 -4.62 3.07
CA VAL A 125 12.46 -3.39 2.49
C VAL A 125 13.39 -3.71 1.32
N GLU A 126 14.35 -4.60 1.50
CA GLU A 126 15.31 -5.00 0.45
C GLU A 126 14.62 -5.57 -0.79
N GLN A 127 13.54 -6.33 -0.60
CA GLN A 127 12.78 -6.89 -1.71
C GLN A 127 11.96 -5.83 -2.48
N LEU A 128 11.44 -4.80 -1.80
CA LEU A 128 10.48 -3.85 -2.37
C LEU A 128 11.12 -2.53 -2.83
N ILE A 129 12.27 -2.10 -2.27
CA ILE A 129 12.90 -0.80 -2.53
C ILE A 129 13.28 -0.57 -3.99
N GLY A 130 13.47 -1.64 -4.76
CA GLY A 130 13.73 -1.56 -6.21
C GLY A 130 12.55 -1.01 -7.02
N GLN A 131 11.31 -1.17 -6.53
CA GLN A 131 10.07 -0.83 -7.25
C GLN A 131 9.29 0.30 -6.57
N PHE A 132 9.38 0.44 -5.25
CA PHE A 132 8.59 1.35 -4.44
C PHE A 132 9.44 2.27 -3.58
N ASN A 133 8.89 3.40 -3.16
CA ASN A 133 9.43 4.17 -2.04
C ASN A 133 8.96 3.49 -0.75
N ILE A 134 9.85 3.30 0.22
CA ILE A 134 9.53 2.56 1.44
C ILE A 134 9.59 3.50 2.65
N LEU A 135 8.54 3.42 3.46
CA LEU A 135 8.47 3.96 4.83
C LEU A 135 8.44 2.77 5.79
N GLU A 136 9.02 2.93 6.97
CA GLU A 136 9.12 1.89 7.97
C GLU A 136 8.50 2.33 9.29
N ALA A 137 7.93 1.38 10.03
CA ALA A 137 7.50 1.55 11.41
C ALA A 137 7.71 0.24 12.19
N GLY A 138 8.04 0.36 13.47
CA GLY A 138 8.36 -0.77 14.33
C GLY A 138 7.18 -1.32 15.13
N ASP A 139 6.05 -0.61 15.18
CA ASP A 139 4.82 -1.04 15.83
C ASP A 139 3.60 -0.33 15.23
N GLY A 140 2.38 -0.78 15.59
CA GLY A 140 1.16 -0.22 15.04
C GLY A 140 0.91 1.24 15.41
N ALA A 141 1.41 1.73 16.56
CA ALA A 141 1.24 3.13 16.95
C ALA A 141 2.10 4.05 16.06
N GLU A 142 3.36 3.69 15.84
CA GLU A 142 4.25 4.40 14.91
C GLU A 142 3.71 4.31 13.48
N GLY A 143 3.17 3.13 13.08
CA GLY A 143 2.54 2.92 11.78
C GLY A 143 1.36 3.85 11.53
N GLU A 144 0.47 4.02 12.52
CA GLU A 144 -0.65 4.97 12.45
C GLU A 144 -0.15 6.41 12.29
N GLU A 145 0.84 6.83 13.09
CA GLU A 145 1.41 8.19 13.01
C GLU A 145 2.03 8.47 11.65
N VAL A 146 2.83 7.54 11.13
CA VAL A 146 3.44 7.65 9.79
C VAL A 146 2.36 7.70 8.71
N ALA A 147 1.32 6.87 8.79
CA ALA A 147 0.22 6.88 7.84
C ALA A 147 -0.50 8.23 7.78
N ILE A 148 -0.78 8.86 8.92
CA ILE A 148 -1.41 10.18 9.01
C ILE A 148 -0.52 11.28 8.42
N HIS A 149 0.79 11.27 8.72
CA HIS A 149 1.69 12.34 8.32
C HIS A 149 2.22 12.20 6.88
N LYS A 150 2.44 10.98 6.41
CA LYS A 150 3.08 10.71 5.12
C LYS A 150 2.10 10.23 4.04
N SER A 151 0.91 9.73 4.42
CA SER A 151 -0.15 9.22 3.52
C SER A 151 0.42 8.26 2.45
N PRO A 152 0.91 7.07 2.83
CA PRO A 152 1.42 6.09 1.88
C PRO A 152 0.32 5.59 0.95
N ASP A 153 0.69 5.10 -0.24
CA ASP A 153 -0.26 4.52 -1.19
C ASP A 153 -0.79 3.15 -0.75
N LEU A 154 -0.03 2.43 0.11
CA LEU A 154 -0.41 1.12 0.64
C LEU A 154 0.35 0.85 1.94
N ILE A 155 -0.27 0.10 2.86
CA ILE A 155 0.35 -0.36 4.11
C ILE A 155 0.47 -1.89 4.08
N ILE A 156 1.64 -2.40 4.47
CA ILE A 156 1.87 -3.81 4.77
C ILE A 156 2.19 -3.89 6.26
N SER A 157 1.40 -4.65 7.02
CA SER A 157 1.58 -4.74 8.47
C SER A 157 1.60 -6.18 8.94
N ASP A 158 2.50 -6.50 9.87
CA ASP A 158 2.31 -7.70 10.69
C ASP A 158 1.03 -7.54 11.52
N MET A 159 0.35 -8.66 11.73
CA MET A 159 -0.83 -8.73 12.56
C MET A 159 -0.47 -8.72 14.05
N MET A 160 0.62 -9.38 14.45
CA MET A 160 1.00 -9.60 15.83
C MET A 160 2.22 -8.77 16.21
N MET A 161 1.99 -7.60 16.79
CA MET A 161 3.07 -6.69 17.24
C MET A 161 2.82 -6.23 18.68
N PRO A 162 3.86 -5.82 19.41
CA PRO A 162 3.72 -5.25 20.75
C PRO A 162 3.02 -3.87 20.69
N LYS A 163 2.48 -3.43 21.83
CA LYS A 163 1.76 -2.17 22.07
C LYS A 163 0.44 -2.10 21.30
N VAL A 164 0.46 -1.70 20.02
CA VAL A 164 -0.68 -1.68 19.11
C VAL A 164 -0.42 -2.74 18.04
N ASP A 165 -1.26 -3.75 17.98
CA ASP A 165 -1.16 -4.80 16.97
C ASP A 165 -1.67 -4.32 15.61
N GLY A 166 -1.36 -5.10 14.54
CA GLY A 166 -1.75 -4.71 13.19
C GLY A 166 -3.25 -4.68 12.94
N LEU A 167 -4.02 -5.46 13.71
CA LEU A 167 -5.48 -5.47 13.59
C LEU A 167 -6.08 -4.19 14.19
N GLU A 168 -5.62 -3.81 15.39
CA GLU A 168 -6.05 -2.58 16.05
C GLU A 168 -5.63 -1.35 15.24
N MET A 169 -4.39 -1.32 14.70
CA MET A 169 -3.92 -0.27 13.80
C MET A 169 -4.81 -0.19 12.55
N CYS A 170 -5.15 -1.34 11.94
CA CYS A 170 -6.04 -1.38 10.77
C CYS A 170 -7.39 -0.73 11.08
N VAL A 171 -8.03 -1.08 12.20
CA VAL A 171 -9.30 -0.47 12.63
C VAL A 171 -9.15 1.04 12.80
N ARG A 172 -8.09 1.51 13.44
CA ARG A 172 -7.85 2.95 13.65
C ARG A 172 -7.66 3.69 12.33
N ILE A 173 -6.86 3.16 11.41
CA ILE A 173 -6.61 3.73 10.09
C ILE A 173 -7.90 3.77 9.26
N LYS A 174 -8.69 2.69 9.25
CA LYS A 174 -9.93 2.62 8.47
C LYS A 174 -11.07 3.49 9.03
N ASN A 175 -11.04 3.80 10.31
CA ASN A 175 -11.99 4.70 10.98
C ASN A 175 -11.55 6.17 11.00
N ASN A 176 -10.38 6.49 10.50
CA ASN A 176 -9.90 7.86 10.41
C ASN A 176 -10.10 8.40 8.99
N ILE A 177 -10.86 9.50 8.86
CA ILE A 177 -11.17 10.12 7.56
C ILE A 177 -9.94 10.48 6.73
N GLN A 178 -8.78 10.72 7.38
CA GLN A 178 -7.54 11.09 6.69
C GLN A 178 -6.84 9.90 6.05
N THR A 179 -7.06 8.68 6.55
CA THR A 179 -6.31 7.47 6.18
C THR A 179 -7.19 6.32 5.70
N SER A 180 -8.53 6.42 5.83
CA SER A 180 -9.49 5.35 5.48
C SER A 180 -9.32 4.79 4.06
N HIS A 181 -8.91 5.62 3.12
CA HIS A 181 -8.68 5.26 1.71
C HIS A 181 -7.42 4.42 1.47
N ILE A 182 -6.49 4.34 2.44
CA ILE A 182 -5.23 3.62 2.27
C ILE A 182 -5.48 2.11 2.37
N PRO A 183 -5.16 1.32 1.34
CA PRO A 183 -5.29 -0.13 1.41
C PRO A 183 -4.28 -0.75 2.36
N ILE A 184 -4.70 -1.79 3.08
CA ILE A 184 -3.90 -2.48 4.09
C ILE A 184 -3.83 -3.97 3.76
N ILE A 185 -2.60 -4.49 3.70
CA ILE A 185 -2.30 -5.93 3.64
C ILE A 185 -1.83 -6.36 5.03
N LEU A 186 -2.56 -7.27 5.67
CA LEU A 186 -2.14 -7.88 6.94
C LEU A 186 -1.36 -9.17 6.69
N LEU A 187 -0.17 -9.26 7.27
CA LEU A 187 0.65 -10.46 7.30
C LEU A 187 0.41 -11.19 8.63
N THR A 188 0.25 -12.51 8.63
CA THR A 188 -0.10 -13.24 9.85
C THR A 188 0.45 -14.64 9.88
N ALA A 189 0.82 -15.10 11.08
CA ALA A 189 1.17 -16.50 11.33
C ALA A 189 -0.08 -17.39 11.56
N ARG A 190 -1.27 -16.79 11.77
CA ARG A 190 -2.50 -17.56 12.02
C ARG A 190 -3.15 -17.94 10.70
N ILE A 191 -3.42 -19.25 10.52
CA ILE A 191 -4.04 -19.82 9.30
C ILE A 191 -5.54 -20.10 9.52
N SER A 192 -6.09 -19.76 10.69
CA SER A 192 -7.47 -20.06 11.00
C SER A 192 -8.46 -19.17 10.24
N ASP A 193 -9.62 -19.72 9.91
CA ASP A 193 -10.70 -18.96 9.24
C ASP A 193 -11.22 -17.83 10.14
N GLU A 194 -11.17 -17.99 11.48
CA GLU A 194 -11.53 -16.96 12.44
C GLU A 194 -10.63 -15.72 12.32
N ALA A 195 -9.31 -15.90 12.29
CA ALA A 195 -8.36 -14.79 12.14
C ALA A 195 -8.53 -14.05 10.79
N ARG A 196 -8.90 -14.80 9.75
CA ARG A 196 -9.21 -14.24 8.44
C ARG A 196 -10.49 -13.41 8.47
N ILE A 197 -11.54 -13.89 9.15
CA ILE A 197 -12.79 -13.15 9.33
C ILE A 197 -12.56 -11.88 10.17
N GLU A 198 -11.76 -11.96 11.24
CA GLU A 198 -11.40 -10.80 12.06
C GLU A 198 -10.67 -9.73 11.25
N SER A 199 -9.72 -10.12 10.39
CA SER A 199 -9.00 -9.20 9.53
C SER A 199 -9.91 -8.45 8.55
N TYR A 200 -10.86 -9.15 7.93
CA TYR A 200 -11.85 -8.51 7.05
C TYR A 200 -12.84 -7.62 7.83
N LYS A 201 -13.24 -7.99 9.03
CA LYS A 201 -14.08 -7.14 9.91
C LYS A 201 -13.36 -5.88 10.35
N ALA A 202 -12.04 -5.94 10.51
CA ALA A 202 -11.20 -4.77 10.79
C ALA A 202 -11.04 -3.84 9.57
N GLY A 203 -11.51 -4.25 8.40
CA GLY A 203 -11.43 -3.47 7.15
C GLY A 203 -10.15 -3.68 6.36
N ALA A 204 -9.35 -4.72 6.62
CA ALA A 204 -8.18 -5.02 5.82
C ALA A 204 -8.58 -5.41 4.38
N ASP A 205 -7.87 -4.86 3.40
CA ASP A 205 -8.15 -5.10 1.97
C ASP A 205 -7.55 -6.43 1.49
N SER A 206 -6.56 -6.94 2.20
CA SER A 206 -5.95 -8.24 1.94
C SER A 206 -5.33 -8.85 3.18
N TYR A 207 -5.22 -10.16 3.14
CA TYR A 207 -4.65 -11.00 4.19
C TYR A 207 -3.72 -12.03 3.57
N ILE A 208 -2.50 -12.17 4.11
CA ILE A 208 -1.50 -13.12 3.63
C ILE A 208 -0.92 -13.89 4.81
N SER A 209 -1.00 -15.21 4.78
CA SER A 209 -0.45 -16.06 5.85
C SER A 209 1.07 -16.22 5.71
N LYS A 210 1.80 -16.05 6.80
CA LYS A 210 3.23 -16.41 6.91
C LYS A 210 3.38 -17.93 7.13
N PRO A 211 4.32 -18.62 6.45
CA PRO A 211 5.22 -18.13 5.42
C PRO A 211 4.50 -17.94 4.07
N PHE A 212 4.90 -16.93 3.31
CA PHE A 212 4.34 -16.64 1.98
C PHE A 212 5.42 -16.57 0.90
N ASN A 213 5.02 -16.79 -0.33
CA ASN A 213 5.86 -16.49 -1.48
C ASN A 213 5.83 -14.98 -1.74
N TYR A 214 6.99 -14.38 -1.97
CA TYR A 214 7.16 -12.97 -2.31
C TYR A 214 6.30 -12.56 -3.53
N ASP A 215 6.21 -13.41 -4.55
CA ASP A 215 5.42 -13.12 -5.75
C ASP A 215 3.93 -12.95 -5.44
N ILE A 216 3.42 -13.67 -4.43
CA ILE A 216 2.02 -13.51 -3.98
C ILE A 216 1.84 -12.14 -3.32
N LEU A 217 2.78 -11.71 -2.47
CA LEU A 217 2.75 -10.39 -1.86
C LEU A 217 2.81 -9.30 -2.93
N LEU A 218 3.77 -9.39 -3.84
CA LEU A 218 3.94 -8.41 -4.94
C LEU A 218 2.70 -8.34 -5.84
N THR A 219 2.10 -9.48 -6.16
CA THR A 219 0.86 -9.54 -6.94
C THR A 219 -0.28 -8.82 -6.22
N ARG A 220 -0.42 -9.01 -4.89
CA ARG A 220 -1.45 -8.34 -4.10
C ARG A 220 -1.23 -6.84 -4.02
N ILE A 221 0.00 -6.38 -3.82
CA ILE A 221 0.35 -4.96 -3.86
C ILE A 221 -0.10 -4.35 -5.18
N ASN A 222 0.35 -4.92 -6.30
CA ASN A 222 0.03 -4.41 -7.63
C ASN A 222 -1.47 -4.39 -7.91
N MET A 223 -2.21 -5.44 -7.54
CA MET A 223 -3.67 -5.49 -7.70
C MET A 223 -4.38 -4.36 -6.94
N LEU A 224 -3.98 -4.08 -5.69
CA LEU A 224 -4.60 -3.02 -4.89
C LEU A 224 -4.28 -1.63 -5.44
N LEU A 225 -3.04 -1.40 -5.86
CA LEU A 225 -2.64 -0.13 -6.49
C LEU A 225 -3.34 0.08 -7.84
N GLU A 226 -3.46 -0.96 -8.68
CA GLU A 226 -4.20 -0.89 -9.94
C GLU A 226 -5.70 -0.61 -9.73
N GLN A 227 -6.30 -1.19 -8.69
CA GLN A 227 -7.69 -0.89 -8.34
C GLN A 227 -7.89 0.57 -7.94
N GLN A 228 -6.94 1.18 -7.22
CA GLN A 228 -6.97 2.62 -6.93
C GLN A 228 -6.92 3.45 -8.22
N GLU A 229 -5.99 3.16 -9.12
CA GLU A 229 -5.86 3.91 -10.37
C GLU A 229 -7.12 3.79 -11.25
N LYS A 230 -7.72 2.60 -11.34
CA LYS A 230 -8.98 2.40 -12.07
C LYS A 230 -10.13 3.25 -11.49
N ARG A 231 -10.22 3.40 -10.15
CA ARG A 231 -11.23 4.28 -9.54
C ARG A 231 -11.01 5.75 -9.90
N LYS A 232 -9.76 6.22 -9.90
CA LYS A 232 -9.42 7.58 -10.35
C LYS A 232 -9.82 7.81 -11.82
N GLU A 233 -9.57 6.83 -12.70
CA GLU A 233 -10.01 6.92 -14.10
C GLU A 233 -11.53 7.00 -14.27
N ILE A 234 -12.30 6.28 -13.45
CA ILE A 234 -13.77 6.37 -13.46
C ILE A 234 -14.22 7.79 -13.14
N PHE A 235 -13.65 8.41 -12.10
CA PHE A 235 -13.95 9.79 -11.74
C PHE A 235 -13.73 10.76 -12.91
N HIS A 236 -12.66 10.58 -13.69
CA HIS A 236 -12.35 11.43 -14.84
C HIS A 236 -13.33 11.23 -16.00
N LYS A 237 -13.77 10.00 -16.25
CA LYS A 237 -14.58 9.64 -17.43
C LYS A 237 -16.08 9.91 -17.27
N GLU A 238 -16.61 9.75 -16.06
CA GLU A 238 -18.05 9.89 -15.82
C GLU A 238 -18.47 11.35 -15.68
N ILE A 239 -19.55 11.74 -16.38
CA ILE A 239 -20.16 13.07 -16.27
C ILE A 239 -20.98 13.17 -14.97
N GLU A 240 -21.65 12.08 -14.59
CA GLU A 240 -22.36 11.96 -13.32
C GLU A 240 -21.45 11.19 -12.36
N ILE A 241 -21.06 11.85 -11.27
CA ILE A 241 -20.17 11.25 -10.26
C ILE A 241 -21.02 10.46 -9.27
N SER A 242 -20.81 9.13 -9.23
CA SER A 242 -21.37 8.27 -8.19
C SER A 242 -20.26 7.97 -7.17
N PRO A 243 -20.33 8.52 -5.93
CA PRO A 243 -19.29 8.33 -4.92
C PRO A 243 -18.94 6.85 -4.67
N GLN A 244 -19.92 5.96 -4.72
CA GLN A 244 -19.77 4.50 -4.53
C GLN A 244 -18.82 3.87 -5.55
N ASN A 245 -18.71 4.43 -6.76
CA ASN A 245 -17.87 3.88 -7.81
C ASN A 245 -16.39 4.22 -7.63
N ILE A 246 -16.06 5.24 -6.82
CA ILE A 246 -14.71 5.79 -6.67
C ILE A 246 -14.12 5.66 -5.27
N THR A 247 -14.91 5.22 -4.29
CA THR A 247 -14.50 5.11 -2.89
C THR A 247 -14.29 3.66 -2.45
N ILE A 248 -13.56 3.46 -1.35
CA ILE A 248 -13.27 2.15 -0.78
C ILE A 248 -14.09 1.91 0.49
N THR A 249 -14.26 2.94 1.29
CA THR A 249 -14.94 2.88 2.58
C THR A 249 -16.15 3.80 2.62
N SER A 250 -17.09 3.53 3.52
CA SER A 250 -18.23 4.42 3.76
C SER A 250 -17.81 5.83 4.17
N LEU A 251 -16.70 5.98 4.90
CA LEU A 251 -16.15 7.28 5.27
C LEU A 251 -15.63 8.06 4.04
N ASP A 252 -15.05 7.36 3.09
CA ASP A 252 -14.60 7.99 1.82
C ASP A 252 -15.80 8.39 0.97
N GLU A 253 -16.87 7.59 0.97
CA GLU A 253 -18.13 7.89 0.30
C GLU A 253 -18.76 9.16 0.88
N GLU A 254 -18.94 9.22 2.20
CA GLU A 254 -19.44 10.40 2.90
C GLU A 254 -18.59 11.65 2.65
N PHE A 255 -17.26 11.48 2.62
CA PHE A 255 -16.33 12.58 2.32
C PHE A 255 -16.55 13.13 0.90
N VAL A 256 -16.60 12.26 -0.10
CA VAL A 256 -16.81 12.67 -1.50
C VAL A 256 -18.21 13.27 -1.71
N GLU A 257 -19.24 12.65 -1.12
CA GLU A 257 -20.62 13.19 -1.16
C GLU A 257 -20.69 14.59 -0.54
N LYS A 258 -20.07 14.77 0.63
CA LYS A 258 -20.04 16.08 1.28
C LYS A 258 -19.31 17.11 0.43
N ALA A 259 -18.15 16.74 -0.14
CA ALA A 259 -17.38 17.62 -1.00
C ALA A 259 -18.14 18.00 -2.28
N LEU A 260 -18.82 17.06 -2.94
CA LEU A 260 -19.67 17.31 -4.10
C LEU A 260 -20.79 18.28 -3.75
N ARG A 261 -21.51 18.02 -2.66
CA ARG A 261 -22.60 18.87 -2.17
C ARG A 261 -22.12 20.31 -1.93
N LEU A 262 -21.00 20.49 -1.26
CA LEU A 262 -20.44 21.82 -0.99
C LEU A 262 -20.10 22.58 -2.27
N VAL A 263 -19.56 21.92 -3.29
CA VAL A 263 -19.31 22.54 -4.60
C VAL A 263 -20.62 22.87 -5.31
N GLU A 264 -21.63 21.98 -5.24
CA GLU A 264 -22.94 22.20 -5.88
C GLU A 264 -23.71 23.35 -5.23
N GLU A 265 -23.73 23.45 -3.91
CA GLU A 265 -24.36 24.53 -3.16
C GLU A 265 -23.70 25.90 -3.45
N ASN A 266 -22.40 25.89 -3.81
CA ASN A 266 -21.64 27.07 -4.16
C ASN A 266 -21.31 27.17 -5.65
N MET A 267 -22.11 26.53 -6.50
CA MET A 267 -21.83 26.39 -7.94
C MET A 267 -21.65 27.74 -8.64
N GLU A 268 -22.53 28.69 -8.39
CA GLU A 268 -22.51 30.02 -9.01
C GLU A 268 -21.54 31.00 -8.35
N ASN A 269 -20.93 30.62 -7.20
CA ASN A 269 -20.00 31.47 -6.48
C ASN A 269 -18.57 31.30 -6.99
N PRO A 270 -18.01 32.27 -7.76
CA PRO A 270 -16.67 32.14 -8.31
C PRO A 270 -15.56 32.22 -7.25
N GLU A 271 -15.85 32.77 -6.06
CA GLU A 271 -14.89 32.91 -4.95
C GLU A 271 -14.83 31.65 -4.06
N PHE A 272 -15.69 30.65 -4.31
CA PHE A 272 -15.62 29.37 -3.59
C PHE A 272 -14.31 28.65 -3.90
N SER A 273 -13.51 28.43 -2.88
CA SER A 273 -12.10 28.03 -2.97
C SER A 273 -11.79 26.81 -2.11
N VAL A 274 -10.57 26.31 -2.23
CA VAL A 274 -10.05 25.23 -1.39
C VAL A 274 -10.09 25.56 0.11
N ASN A 275 -9.94 26.83 0.48
CA ASN A 275 -10.01 27.23 1.90
C ASN A 275 -11.42 26.98 2.46
N ASN A 276 -12.46 27.30 1.70
CA ASN A 276 -13.83 27.00 2.09
C ASN A 276 -14.05 25.47 2.25
N LEU A 277 -13.52 24.66 1.33
CA LEU A 277 -13.57 23.20 1.49
C LEU A 277 -12.82 22.72 2.74
N CYS A 278 -11.66 23.31 3.07
CA CYS A 278 -10.92 22.97 4.28
C CYS A 278 -11.75 23.22 5.54
N ASP A 279 -12.37 24.40 5.62
CA ASP A 279 -13.16 24.83 6.76
C ASP A 279 -14.40 23.94 6.94
N ASP A 280 -15.14 23.68 5.85
CA ASP A 280 -16.39 22.90 5.85
C ASP A 280 -16.17 21.40 6.07
N LEU A 281 -15.03 20.86 5.60
CA LEU A 281 -14.66 19.45 5.79
C LEU A 281 -13.84 19.21 7.08
N GLY A 282 -13.42 20.28 7.78
CA GLY A 282 -12.64 20.19 9.02
C GLY A 282 -11.24 19.60 8.82
N MET A 283 -10.62 19.88 7.67
CA MET A 283 -9.30 19.33 7.31
C MET A 283 -8.28 20.44 7.03
N SER A 284 -7.02 20.19 7.39
CA SER A 284 -5.94 21.06 6.96
C SER A 284 -5.75 20.99 5.44
N ARG A 285 -5.18 22.05 4.85
CA ARG A 285 -4.94 22.08 3.39
C ARG A 285 -4.13 20.90 2.90
N SER A 286 -3.05 20.52 3.60
CA SER A 286 -2.20 19.39 3.21
C SER A 286 -2.93 18.04 3.28
N GLN A 287 -3.77 17.84 4.29
CA GLN A 287 -4.60 16.63 4.41
C GLN A 287 -5.63 16.55 3.29
N LEU A 288 -6.29 17.69 3.00
CA LEU A 288 -7.29 17.77 1.94
C LEU A 288 -6.67 17.45 0.57
N TYR A 289 -5.50 18.03 0.26
CA TYR A 289 -4.79 17.75 -0.99
C TYR A 289 -4.48 16.26 -1.16
N ARG A 290 -3.87 15.62 -0.12
CA ARG A 290 -3.54 14.19 -0.17
C ARG A 290 -4.78 13.30 -0.32
N LYS A 291 -5.85 13.61 0.42
CA LYS A 291 -7.10 12.85 0.36
C LYS A 291 -7.75 12.90 -1.03
N PHE A 292 -7.85 14.08 -1.61
CA PHE A 292 -8.41 14.23 -2.97
C PHE A 292 -7.54 13.54 -4.02
N GLU A 293 -6.22 13.72 -3.96
CA GLU A 293 -5.28 13.10 -4.90
C GLU A 293 -5.34 11.57 -4.81
N SER A 294 -5.45 11.03 -3.60
CA SER A 294 -5.56 9.59 -3.41
C SER A 294 -6.86 9.00 -3.95
N ILE A 295 -8.02 9.64 -3.71
CA ILE A 295 -9.32 9.11 -4.12
C ILE A 295 -9.63 9.43 -5.58
N THR A 296 -9.37 10.67 -6.02
CA THR A 296 -9.83 11.16 -7.33
C THR A 296 -8.69 11.35 -8.34
N GLY A 297 -7.44 11.36 -7.91
CA GLY A 297 -6.29 11.73 -8.74
C GLY A 297 -6.21 13.22 -9.04
N LEU A 298 -7.03 14.06 -8.39
CA LEU A 298 -7.10 15.50 -8.63
C LEU A 298 -6.65 16.29 -7.41
N THR A 299 -6.09 17.47 -7.66
CA THR A 299 -5.98 18.46 -6.58
C THR A 299 -7.38 19.00 -6.20
N PRO A 300 -7.59 19.53 -4.99
CA PRO A 300 -8.88 20.12 -4.60
C PRO A 300 -9.36 21.23 -5.55
N ASN A 301 -8.45 22.03 -6.12
CA ASN A 301 -8.79 23.03 -7.14
C ASN A 301 -9.30 22.39 -8.43
N ASP A 302 -8.63 21.33 -8.88
CA ASP A 302 -9.02 20.60 -10.08
C ASP A 302 -10.34 19.86 -9.87
N PHE A 303 -10.58 19.34 -8.65
CA PHE A 303 -11.85 18.73 -8.29
C PHE A 303 -13.01 19.74 -8.40
N ILE A 304 -12.90 20.92 -7.77
CA ILE A 304 -13.93 21.98 -7.89
C ILE A 304 -14.17 22.31 -9.37
N ARG A 305 -13.09 22.48 -10.14
CA ARG A 305 -13.16 22.80 -11.57
C ARG A 305 -13.83 21.67 -12.37
N SER A 306 -13.46 20.41 -12.14
CA SER A 306 -14.04 19.27 -12.84
C SER A 306 -15.54 19.13 -12.56
N VAL A 307 -15.98 19.27 -11.30
CA VAL A 307 -17.41 19.26 -10.93
C VAL A 307 -18.17 20.38 -11.65
N ARG A 308 -17.64 21.61 -11.69
CA ARG A 308 -18.23 22.75 -12.42
C ARG A 308 -18.34 22.49 -13.92
N LEU A 309 -17.29 21.92 -14.52
CA LEU A 309 -17.28 21.59 -15.95
C LEU A 309 -18.25 20.45 -16.29
N LYS A 310 -18.37 19.45 -15.44
CA LYS A 310 -19.36 18.37 -15.60
C LYS A 310 -20.79 18.91 -15.52
N ARG A 311 -21.05 19.84 -14.59
CA ARG A 311 -22.34 20.54 -14.53
C ARG A 311 -22.60 21.37 -15.77
N ALA A 312 -21.59 22.07 -16.30
CA ALA A 312 -21.70 22.79 -17.56
C ALA A 312 -22.03 21.86 -18.73
N ALA A 313 -21.43 20.67 -18.79
CA ALA A 313 -21.74 19.69 -19.84
C ALA A 313 -23.20 19.22 -19.78
N GLN A 314 -23.78 19.03 -18.60
CA GLN A 314 -25.20 18.72 -18.40
C GLN A 314 -26.09 19.89 -18.90
N LEU A 315 -25.75 21.13 -18.50
CA LEU A 315 -26.51 22.32 -18.93
C LEU A 315 -26.44 22.55 -20.44
N LEU A 316 -25.30 22.27 -21.07
CA LEU A 316 -25.14 22.36 -22.52
C LEU A 316 -26.06 21.40 -23.29
N ARG A 317 -26.36 20.24 -22.73
CA ARG A 317 -27.28 19.24 -23.34
C ARG A 317 -28.75 19.48 -23.02
N GLY A 318 -29.02 19.92 -21.77
CA GLY A 318 -30.38 19.95 -21.22
C GLY A 318 -31.03 21.33 -21.13
N SER A 319 -30.36 22.41 -21.55
CA SER A 319 -30.92 23.77 -21.42
C SER A 319 -30.75 24.64 -22.66
N SER A 320 -31.53 25.72 -22.72
CA SER A 320 -31.47 26.76 -23.78
C SER A 320 -30.50 27.91 -23.46
N TYR A 321 -29.78 27.85 -22.31
CA TYR A 321 -28.85 28.92 -21.91
C TYR A 321 -27.74 29.10 -22.95
N ASN A 322 -27.28 30.33 -23.16
CA ASN A 322 -26.12 30.58 -23.99
C ASN A 322 -24.81 30.21 -23.25
N ILE A 323 -23.68 30.18 -23.96
CA ILE A 323 -22.38 29.72 -23.40
C ILE A 323 -21.92 30.64 -22.26
N SER A 324 -22.19 31.98 -22.38
CA SER A 324 -21.83 32.92 -21.31
C SER A 324 -22.66 32.70 -20.06
N GLU A 325 -23.97 32.54 -20.19
CA GLU A 325 -24.88 32.25 -19.08
C GLU A 325 -24.48 30.94 -18.37
N ILE A 326 -24.07 29.88 -19.11
CA ILE A 326 -23.59 28.64 -18.50
C ILE A 326 -22.28 28.87 -17.76
N SER A 327 -21.34 29.62 -18.37
CA SER A 327 -20.07 29.96 -17.71
C SER A 327 -20.28 30.63 -16.34
N ASP A 328 -21.19 31.61 -16.29
CA ASP A 328 -21.54 32.36 -15.09
C ASP A 328 -22.23 31.46 -14.05
N ARG A 329 -23.18 30.60 -14.47
CA ARG A 329 -23.93 29.68 -13.61
C ARG A 329 -23.08 28.56 -13.00
N VAL A 330 -21.96 28.25 -13.63
CA VAL A 330 -21.01 27.27 -13.07
C VAL A 330 -19.78 27.94 -12.41
N GLY A 331 -19.88 29.24 -12.09
CA GLY A 331 -18.93 29.98 -11.26
C GLY A 331 -17.57 30.25 -11.93
N PHE A 332 -17.53 30.47 -13.26
CA PHE A 332 -16.33 30.92 -13.94
C PHE A 332 -16.36 32.45 -14.13
N ASN A 333 -15.36 33.14 -13.61
CA ASN A 333 -15.18 34.60 -13.77
C ASN A 333 -14.83 35.02 -15.22
N SER A 334 -14.47 34.08 -16.08
CA SER A 334 -14.00 34.38 -17.42
C SER A 334 -14.40 33.27 -18.41
N ILE A 335 -15.17 33.64 -19.41
CA ILE A 335 -15.56 32.76 -20.52
C ILE A 335 -14.35 32.19 -21.28
N LYS A 336 -13.24 32.96 -21.34
CA LYS A 336 -12.00 32.51 -21.97
C LYS A 336 -11.42 31.30 -21.25
N TYR A 337 -11.34 31.35 -19.90
CA TYR A 337 -10.85 30.25 -19.08
C TYR A 337 -11.83 29.08 -19.08
N PHE A 338 -13.14 29.35 -19.02
CA PHE A 338 -14.16 28.33 -19.15
C PHE A 338 -14.01 27.53 -20.48
N ASN A 339 -13.93 28.21 -21.62
CA ASN A 339 -13.76 27.55 -22.94
C ASN A 339 -12.44 26.71 -22.97
N LYS A 340 -11.35 27.24 -22.42
CA LYS A 340 -10.06 26.54 -22.37
C LYS A 340 -10.18 25.25 -21.57
N TYR A 341 -10.61 25.33 -20.31
CA TYR A 341 -10.70 24.17 -19.42
C TYR A 341 -11.75 23.16 -19.86
N PHE A 342 -12.87 23.63 -20.42
CA PHE A 342 -13.89 22.74 -20.98
C PHE A 342 -13.35 21.92 -22.16
N LYS A 343 -12.55 22.53 -23.04
CA LYS A 343 -11.90 21.80 -24.12
C LYS A 343 -10.82 20.84 -23.63
N GLU A 344 -10.09 21.19 -22.60
CA GLU A 344 -9.10 20.31 -21.97
C GLU A 344 -9.77 19.07 -21.35
N GLU A 345 -10.93 19.25 -20.69
CA GLU A 345 -11.65 18.17 -20.00
C GLU A 345 -12.38 17.23 -20.98
N PHE A 346 -13.09 17.79 -21.98
CA PHE A 346 -13.98 17.02 -22.87
C PHE A 346 -13.48 16.86 -24.31
N GLY A 347 -12.35 17.43 -24.66
CA GLY A 347 -11.77 17.38 -26.02
C GLY A 347 -12.47 18.31 -27.05
N PHE A 348 -13.60 18.91 -26.71
CA PHE A 348 -14.41 19.76 -27.56
C PHE A 348 -14.66 21.14 -26.93
N THR A 349 -14.82 22.17 -27.74
CA THR A 349 -15.30 23.46 -27.22
C THR A 349 -16.78 23.32 -26.78
N PRO A 350 -17.27 24.18 -25.84
CA PRO A 350 -18.69 24.13 -25.41
C PRO A 350 -19.68 24.19 -26.57
N THR A 351 -19.39 24.96 -27.58
CA THR A 351 -20.24 25.08 -28.80
C THR A 351 -20.27 23.77 -29.58
N GLN A 352 -19.09 23.17 -29.82
CA GLN A 352 -19.01 21.88 -30.53
C GLN A 352 -19.67 20.75 -29.70
N TYR A 353 -19.49 20.74 -28.38
CA TYR A 353 -20.09 19.76 -27.49
C TYR A 353 -21.63 19.81 -27.53
N ARG A 354 -22.21 21.01 -27.56
CA ARG A 354 -23.68 21.22 -27.73
C ARG A 354 -24.15 20.69 -29.07
N SER A 355 -23.44 21.00 -30.16
CA SER A 355 -23.82 20.58 -31.51
C SER A 355 -23.76 19.05 -31.68
N ASN A 356 -22.77 18.40 -31.08
CA ASN A 356 -22.61 16.95 -31.16
C ASN A 356 -23.68 16.20 -30.33
N GLY A 357 -24.11 16.78 -29.19
CA GLY A 357 -25.20 16.23 -28.37
C GLY A 357 -26.58 16.35 -28.98
N SER A 358 -26.75 17.24 -29.96
CA SER A 358 -28.02 17.39 -30.71
C SER A 358 -28.18 16.39 -31.86
N GLY A 359 -27.14 15.57 -32.14
CA GLY A 359 -27.10 14.61 -33.26
C GLY A 359 -27.48 13.17 -32.91
N GLU A 360 -27.59 12.81 -31.63
CA GLU A 360 -27.92 11.43 -31.19
C GLU A 360 -29.41 11.19 -30.90
N THR A 361 -30.27 12.17 -31.16
CA THR A 361 -31.72 12.00 -31.08
C THR A 361 -32.33 12.00 -32.51
N LYS A 362 -32.01 10.95 -33.29
CA LYS A 362 -32.81 10.53 -34.44
C LYS A 362 -32.83 9.02 -34.57
#